data_c123055b54522d244aa93e591973be9d
#
_entry.id   c123055b54522d244aa93e591973be9d
#
_cell.length_a   1.000
_cell.length_b   1.000
_cell.length_c   1.000
_cell.angle_alpha   90.00
_cell.angle_beta   90.00
_cell.angle_gamma   90.00
#
_symmetry.space_group_name_H-M   'P 1'
#
loop_
_entity.id
_entity.type
_entity.pdbx_description
1 polymer ?
#
loop_
_entity_poly.entity_id
_entity_poly.type
_entity_poly.pdbx_seq_one_letter_code
_entity_poly.pdbx_strand_id
1 'polypeptide(L)'
;MKNLNQFLVCLFLSLLSVVGQAQRNTPYFVKHLQFSGNESLEQKAVMAARLIPSSQQLEWQKMELTAFLHFGINTFTGREWGDGTEDPALFNPTDLDAEQWVRTLKECGFKMVLLTAKHHDGFCLWPTKTTKHSVASSPWKNGKGDVVRELRDACSKYGMKFGVYLSPWDRNASCYGNSPEYNKFFVAQLTELLTNYGEVHEVWFDGANGEGPNGKKQEYDWDTFYKTIQRLQPKAVMAIMGDDVRWLVMKKDLVVILNGVRQF
;
A
#
# COMPACT_ATOMS: atom_id res chain seq x y z
N MET A 1 35.82 15.78 57.86
CA MET A 1 34.53 16.41 57.51
C MET A 1 34.55 17.13 56.17
N LYS A 2 35.65 17.77 55.72
CA LYS A 2 35.73 18.45 54.39
C LYS A 2 35.58 17.51 53.17
N ASN A 3 36.12 16.27 53.26
CA ASN A 3 36.10 15.33 52.14
C ASN A 3 34.72 14.66 51.89
N LEU A 4 33.88 14.56 52.95
CA LEU A 4 32.56 13.96 52.83
C LEU A 4 31.58 14.88 52.08
N ASN A 5 31.69 16.20 52.28
CA ASN A 5 30.84 17.18 51.61
C ASN A 5 31.19 17.31 50.12
N GLN A 6 32.46 17.18 49.72
CA GLN A 6 32.85 17.15 48.32
C GLN A 6 32.34 15.90 47.60
N PHE A 7 32.34 14.75 48.23
CA PHE A 7 31.82 13.50 47.68
C PHE A 7 30.30 13.57 47.46
N LEU A 8 29.56 14.14 48.40
CA LEU A 8 28.11 14.34 48.29
C LEU A 8 27.73 15.34 47.19
N VAL A 9 28.49 16.41 47.02
CA VAL A 9 28.24 17.40 45.93
C VAL A 9 28.54 16.80 44.58
N CYS A 10 29.60 16.01 44.42
CA CYS A 10 29.88 15.31 43.16
C CYS A 10 28.84 14.25 42.82
N LEU A 11 28.33 13.51 43.84
CA LEU A 11 27.26 12.53 43.64
C LEU A 11 25.94 13.18 43.21
N PHE A 12 25.61 14.35 43.80
CA PHE A 12 24.39 15.11 43.44
C PHE A 12 24.49 15.71 42.05
N LEU A 13 25.64 16.22 41.62
CA LEU A 13 25.89 16.73 40.29
C LEU A 13 25.87 15.63 39.22
N SER A 14 26.36 14.41 39.55
CA SER A 14 26.28 13.27 38.64
C SER A 14 24.86 12.72 38.49
N LEU A 15 24.04 12.74 39.54
CA LEU A 15 22.62 12.37 39.49
C LEU A 15 21.79 13.39 38.70
N LEU A 16 22.08 14.69 38.82
CA LEU A 16 21.42 15.72 38.02
C LEU A 16 21.78 15.62 36.52
N SER A 17 23.01 15.22 36.20
CA SER A 17 23.40 14.99 34.79
C SER A 17 22.75 13.76 34.17
N VAL A 18 22.51 12.69 34.93
CA VAL A 18 21.81 11.48 34.47
C VAL A 18 20.32 11.75 34.25
N VAL A 19 19.67 12.51 35.14
CA VAL A 19 18.26 12.89 34.96
C VAL A 19 18.09 13.84 33.75
N GLY A 20 19.05 14.75 33.56
CA GLY A 20 19.06 15.68 32.41
C GLY A 20 19.32 14.97 31.06
N GLN A 21 20.01 13.82 31.02
CA GLN A 21 20.23 13.03 29.82
C GLN A 21 19.03 12.12 29.51
N ALA A 22 18.31 11.61 30.51
CA ALA A 22 17.10 10.81 30.28
C ALA A 22 15.95 11.60 29.62
N GLN A 23 15.90 12.92 29.83
CA GLN A 23 14.90 13.79 29.16
C GLN A 23 15.28 14.23 27.75
N ARG A 24 16.51 14.03 27.31
CA ARG A 24 16.99 14.51 26.00
C ARG A 24 16.78 13.54 24.84
N ASN A 25 16.34 12.31 25.08
CA ASN A 25 16.27 11.27 24.06
C ASN A 25 14.89 10.92 23.53
N THR A 26 13.84 11.62 23.93
CA THR A 26 12.54 11.44 23.28
C THR A 26 12.50 12.38 22.07
N PRO A 27 12.48 11.89 20.84
CA PRO A 27 12.41 12.76 19.69
C PRO A 27 11.15 13.61 19.77
N TYR A 28 11.30 14.93 19.63
CA TYR A 28 10.17 15.87 19.67
C TYR A 28 9.14 15.53 18.58
N PHE A 29 9.63 15.09 17.42
CA PHE A 29 8.80 14.65 16.32
C PHE A 29 8.76 13.13 16.21
N VAL A 30 7.59 12.59 15.86
CA VAL A 30 7.35 11.17 15.68
C VAL A 30 6.78 10.91 14.27
N LYS A 31 7.10 9.76 13.69
CA LYS A 31 6.61 9.34 12.37
C LYS A 31 5.37 8.46 12.46
N HIS A 32 5.14 7.90 13.63
CA HIS A 32 3.98 7.08 13.93
C HIS A 32 3.45 7.45 15.32
N LEU A 33 2.14 7.56 15.45
CA LEU A 33 1.46 7.91 16.69
C LEU A 33 0.30 6.95 16.91
N GLN A 34 0.30 6.32 18.08
CA GLN A 34 -0.80 5.51 18.55
C GLN A 34 -1.38 6.11 19.84
N PHE A 35 -2.69 6.26 19.89
CA PHE A 35 -3.38 6.67 21.10
C PHE A 35 -3.71 5.45 21.95
N SER A 36 -3.53 5.57 23.28
CA SER A 36 -3.87 4.50 24.22
C SER A 36 -5.38 4.37 24.46
N GLY A 37 -6.14 5.38 24.03
CA GLY A 37 -7.59 5.48 24.25
C GLY A 37 -7.97 6.28 25.51
N ASN A 38 -7.02 6.56 26.39
CA ASN A 38 -7.26 7.28 27.66
C ASN A 38 -6.98 8.79 27.57
N GLU A 39 -6.41 9.26 26.45
CA GLU A 39 -6.06 10.66 26.26
C GLU A 39 -7.30 11.52 26.01
N SER A 40 -7.32 12.70 26.64
CA SER A 40 -8.30 13.74 26.32
C SER A 40 -8.09 14.26 24.89
N LEU A 41 -9.10 14.93 24.33
CA LEU A 41 -9.00 15.53 22.99
C LEU A 41 -7.84 16.52 22.90
N GLU A 42 -7.58 17.30 23.95
CA GLU A 42 -6.47 18.25 24.01
C GLU A 42 -5.13 17.54 24.01
N GLN A 43 -4.97 16.46 24.79
CA GLN A 43 -3.76 15.64 24.80
C GLN A 43 -3.51 15.02 23.42
N LYS A 44 -4.55 14.48 22.80
CA LYS A 44 -4.46 13.93 21.42
C LYS A 44 -4.01 14.99 20.41
N ALA A 45 -4.54 16.21 20.52
CA ALA A 45 -4.13 17.34 19.66
C ALA A 45 -2.66 17.69 19.83
N VAL A 46 -2.17 17.79 21.09
CA VAL A 46 -0.76 18.06 21.39
C VAL A 46 0.15 16.94 20.87
N MET A 47 -0.24 15.67 21.03
CA MET A 47 0.51 14.53 20.51
C MET A 47 0.54 14.54 18.98
N ALA A 48 -0.61 14.79 18.35
CA ALA A 48 -0.73 14.84 16.89
C ALA A 48 0.09 15.98 16.25
N ALA A 49 0.28 17.09 16.95
CA ALA A 49 1.12 18.20 16.50
C ALA A 49 2.61 17.83 16.35
N ARG A 50 3.04 16.70 16.90
CA ARG A 50 4.40 16.18 16.76
C ARG A 50 4.57 15.20 15.60
N LEU A 51 3.47 14.82 14.94
CA LEU A 51 3.51 13.86 13.84
C LEU A 51 4.10 14.52 12.59
N ILE A 52 5.10 13.90 12.01
CA ILE A 52 5.71 14.31 10.74
C ILE A 52 5.66 13.15 9.74
N PRO A 53 5.61 13.43 8.44
CA PRO A 53 5.63 12.38 7.42
C PRO A 53 6.95 11.59 7.49
N SER A 54 6.89 10.32 7.15
CA SER A 54 8.09 9.53 6.87
C SER A 54 8.77 10.05 5.60
N SER A 55 10.02 9.64 5.37
CA SER A 55 10.72 9.99 4.13
C SER A 55 9.98 9.48 2.89
N GLN A 56 9.39 8.29 2.98
CA GLN A 56 8.61 7.67 1.91
C GLN A 56 7.35 8.48 1.60
N GLN A 57 6.58 8.87 2.63
CA GLN A 57 5.40 9.73 2.48
C GLN A 57 5.76 11.09 1.89
N LEU A 58 6.88 11.69 2.32
CA LEU A 58 7.35 12.97 1.80
C LEU A 58 7.74 12.87 0.32
N GLU A 59 8.48 11.82 -0.07
CA GLU A 59 8.83 11.57 -1.47
C GLU A 59 7.58 11.28 -2.33
N TRP A 60 6.60 10.58 -1.78
CA TRP A 60 5.33 10.35 -2.43
C TRP A 60 4.57 11.66 -2.67
N GLN A 61 4.47 12.53 -1.67
CA GLN A 61 3.83 13.85 -1.79
C GLN A 61 4.50 14.73 -2.85
N LYS A 62 5.83 14.70 -2.94
CA LYS A 62 6.60 15.47 -3.94
C LYS A 62 6.37 15.01 -5.38
N MET A 63 5.80 13.85 -5.60
CA MET A 63 5.48 13.39 -6.95
C MET A 63 4.32 14.17 -7.56
N GLU A 64 3.36 14.62 -6.76
CA GLU A 64 2.17 15.42 -7.12
C GLU A 64 1.24 14.72 -8.11
N LEU A 65 1.77 14.24 -9.26
CA LEU A 65 1.02 13.56 -10.31
C LEU A 65 1.37 12.08 -10.35
N THR A 66 0.40 11.25 -10.01
CA THR A 66 0.43 9.78 -10.13
C THR A 66 -0.69 9.34 -11.07
N ALA A 67 -0.35 8.53 -12.06
CA ALA A 67 -1.32 7.94 -12.97
C ALA A 67 -1.85 6.62 -12.42
N PHE A 68 -3.16 6.41 -12.51
CA PHE A 68 -3.81 5.16 -12.18
C PHE A 68 -4.32 4.50 -13.46
N LEU A 69 -3.75 3.37 -13.84
CA LEU A 69 -4.17 2.59 -15.00
C LEU A 69 -5.13 1.49 -14.55
N HIS A 70 -6.42 1.72 -14.81
CA HIS A 70 -7.47 0.73 -14.57
C HIS A 70 -7.68 -0.10 -15.84
N PHE A 71 -6.91 -1.16 -15.98
CA PHE A 71 -6.99 -2.11 -17.08
C PHE A 71 -7.15 -3.53 -16.54
N GLY A 72 -7.96 -4.35 -17.18
CA GLY A 72 -8.22 -5.71 -16.73
C GLY A 72 -9.18 -6.47 -17.65
N ILE A 73 -9.68 -7.61 -17.20
CA ILE A 73 -10.61 -8.43 -17.98
C ILE A 73 -11.91 -7.69 -18.30
N ASN A 74 -12.32 -6.77 -17.43
CA ASN A 74 -13.55 -5.99 -17.61
C ASN A 74 -13.48 -4.97 -18.75
N THR A 75 -12.28 -4.64 -19.23
CA THR A 75 -12.10 -3.89 -20.47
C THR A 75 -12.74 -4.61 -21.66
N PHE A 76 -12.79 -5.94 -21.62
CA PHE A 76 -13.33 -6.79 -22.69
C PHE A 76 -14.79 -7.20 -22.47
N THR A 77 -15.34 -6.96 -21.28
CA THR A 77 -16.76 -7.24 -20.97
C THR A 77 -17.64 -6.00 -21.03
N GLY A 78 -17.04 -4.80 -21.08
CA GLY A 78 -17.74 -3.53 -21.03
C GLY A 78 -18.43 -3.26 -19.69
N ARG A 79 -17.98 -3.92 -18.60
CA ARG A 79 -18.50 -3.76 -17.25
C ARG A 79 -17.53 -2.92 -16.40
N GLU A 80 -18.07 -2.11 -15.51
CA GLU A 80 -17.26 -1.41 -14.51
C GLU A 80 -16.62 -2.40 -13.52
N TRP A 81 -17.41 -3.36 -13.05
CA TRP A 81 -16.97 -4.44 -12.17
C TRP A 81 -17.39 -5.79 -12.73
N GLY A 82 -16.48 -6.74 -12.68
CA GLY A 82 -16.79 -8.12 -12.97
C GLY A 82 -17.46 -8.82 -11.79
N ASP A 83 -18.02 -9.98 -12.06
CA ASP A 83 -18.67 -10.82 -11.04
C ASP A 83 -17.77 -11.97 -10.56
N GLY A 84 -16.57 -12.12 -11.14
CA GLY A 84 -15.61 -13.16 -10.80
C GLY A 84 -15.82 -14.47 -11.59
N THR A 85 -16.74 -14.48 -12.56
CA THR A 85 -17.02 -15.66 -13.41
C THR A 85 -16.54 -15.45 -14.85
N GLU A 86 -15.85 -14.34 -15.12
CA GLU A 86 -15.35 -14.02 -16.44
C GLU A 86 -14.41 -15.12 -16.96
N ASP A 87 -14.67 -15.59 -18.19
CA ASP A 87 -13.76 -16.54 -18.84
C ASP A 87 -12.42 -15.86 -19.12
N PRO A 88 -11.29 -16.39 -18.62
CA PRO A 88 -9.96 -15.87 -18.96
C PRO A 88 -9.69 -15.73 -20.47
N ALA A 89 -10.38 -16.52 -21.31
CA ALA A 89 -10.28 -16.45 -22.76
C ALA A 89 -10.73 -15.10 -23.34
N LEU A 90 -11.53 -14.32 -22.62
CA LEU A 90 -11.92 -12.96 -23.02
C LEU A 90 -10.75 -11.98 -23.00
N PHE A 91 -9.74 -12.23 -22.15
CA PHE A 91 -8.57 -11.37 -22.06
C PHE A 91 -7.61 -11.67 -23.22
N ASN A 92 -7.78 -10.95 -24.32
CA ASN A 92 -6.93 -11.12 -25.51
C ASN A 92 -6.65 -9.76 -26.20
N PRO A 93 -5.90 -8.84 -25.55
CA PRO A 93 -5.54 -7.57 -26.16
C PRO A 93 -4.68 -7.81 -27.40
N THR A 94 -5.05 -7.16 -28.51
CA THR A 94 -4.36 -7.29 -29.80
C THR A 94 -3.25 -6.25 -29.98
N ASP A 95 -3.32 -5.14 -29.25
CA ASP A 95 -2.43 -3.98 -29.44
C ASP A 95 -2.09 -3.32 -28.08
N LEU A 96 -1.71 -4.15 -27.08
CA LEU A 96 -1.24 -3.64 -25.79
C LEU A 96 0.19 -3.14 -25.94
N ASP A 97 0.41 -1.84 -25.71
CA ASP A 97 1.71 -1.19 -25.70
C ASP A 97 1.93 -0.43 -24.38
N ALA A 98 2.50 -1.11 -23.40
CA ALA A 98 2.82 -0.53 -22.11
C ALA A 98 3.88 0.58 -22.20
N GLU A 99 4.77 0.54 -23.19
CA GLU A 99 5.75 1.60 -23.41
C GLU A 99 5.07 2.88 -23.87
N GLN A 100 4.09 2.78 -24.77
CA GLN A 100 3.32 3.94 -25.23
C GLN A 100 2.58 4.58 -24.05
N TRP A 101 1.95 3.78 -23.17
CA TRP A 101 1.28 4.30 -21.99
C TRP A 101 2.22 5.11 -21.09
N VAL A 102 3.36 4.52 -20.74
CA VAL A 102 4.33 5.14 -19.84
C VAL A 102 4.96 6.38 -20.47
N ARG A 103 5.33 6.33 -21.75
CA ARG A 103 5.90 7.47 -22.48
C ARG A 103 4.94 8.66 -22.49
N THR A 104 3.69 8.43 -22.84
CA THR A 104 2.66 9.49 -22.85
C THR A 104 2.47 10.11 -21.47
N LEU A 105 2.35 9.28 -20.44
CA LEU A 105 2.22 9.76 -19.06
C LEU A 105 3.46 10.57 -18.62
N LYS A 106 4.66 10.11 -18.98
CA LYS A 106 5.91 10.82 -18.70
C LYS A 106 5.94 12.20 -19.36
N GLU A 107 5.56 12.28 -20.63
CA GLU A 107 5.49 13.53 -21.39
C GLU A 107 4.47 14.50 -20.78
N CYS A 108 3.37 13.98 -20.21
CA CYS A 108 2.38 14.76 -19.46
C CYS A 108 2.82 15.15 -18.04
N GLY A 109 4.03 14.78 -17.62
CA GLY A 109 4.59 15.19 -16.33
C GLY A 109 4.32 14.26 -15.15
N PHE A 110 3.66 13.13 -15.35
CA PHE A 110 3.46 12.11 -14.31
C PHE A 110 4.79 11.55 -13.82
N LYS A 111 4.85 11.19 -12.54
CA LYS A 111 6.06 10.68 -11.88
C LYS A 111 5.97 9.20 -11.52
N MET A 112 4.76 8.68 -11.38
CA MET A 112 4.49 7.29 -11.05
C MET A 112 3.29 6.77 -11.83
N VAL A 113 3.31 5.46 -12.09
CA VAL A 113 2.18 4.73 -12.67
C VAL A 113 1.78 3.62 -11.72
N LEU A 114 0.50 3.54 -11.41
CA LEU A 114 -0.14 2.50 -10.61
C LEU A 114 -1.03 1.64 -11.53
N LEU A 115 -0.87 0.32 -11.48
CA LEU A 115 -1.66 -0.63 -12.26
C LEU A 115 -2.60 -1.43 -11.38
N THR A 116 -3.85 -1.60 -11.81
CA THR A 116 -4.74 -2.62 -11.22
C THR A 116 -4.24 -4.02 -11.57
N ALA A 117 -3.27 -4.53 -10.80
CA ALA A 117 -2.74 -5.88 -11.04
C ALA A 117 -3.82 -6.96 -10.87
N LYS A 118 -4.76 -6.77 -9.94
CA LYS A 118 -6.00 -7.55 -9.77
C LYS A 118 -7.11 -6.65 -9.26
N HIS A 119 -8.26 -6.60 -9.94
CA HIS A 119 -9.46 -5.92 -9.47
C HIS A 119 -10.42 -6.88 -8.73
N HIS A 120 -11.63 -6.45 -8.39
CA HIS A 120 -12.62 -7.22 -7.62
C HIS A 120 -13.08 -8.51 -8.28
N ASP A 121 -12.98 -8.61 -9.61
CA ASP A 121 -13.26 -9.84 -10.36
C ASP A 121 -12.27 -10.98 -10.06
N GLY A 122 -11.13 -10.67 -9.42
CA GLY A 122 -10.10 -11.65 -9.08
C GLY A 122 -9.15 -12.00 -10.22
N PHE A 123 -9.33 -11.42 -11.43
CA PHE A 123 -8.46 -11.71 -12.57
C PHE A 123 -7.08 -11.06 -12.38
N CYS A 124 -6.03 -11.90 -12.43
CA CYS A 124 -4.67 -11.46 -12.23
C CYS A 124 -3.98 -11.12 -13.55
N LEU A 125 -3.45 -9.91 -13.68
CA LEU A 125 -2.71 -9.43 -14.87
C LEU A 125 -1.26 -9.95 -14.93
N TRP A 126 -0.88 -10.86 -14.05
CA TRP A 126 0.42 -11.56 -14.04
C TRP A 126 0.20 -13.07 -13.97
N PRO A 127 1.17 -13.88 -14.40
CA PRO A 127 1.08 -15.34 -14.38
C PRO A 127 1.25 -15.88 -12.94
N THR A 128 0.26 -15.60 -12.09
CA THR A 128 0.24 -16.01 -10.69
C THR A 128 0.18 -17.53 -10.56
N LYS A 129 0.77 -18.05 -9.49
CA LYS A 129 0.66 -19.49 -9.11
C LYS A 129 -0.53 -19.76 -8.20
N THR A 130 -1.25 -18.74 -7.75
CA THR A 130 -2.30 -18.86 -6.73
C THR A 130 -3.66 -19.21 -7.31
N THR A 131 -3.93 -18.83 -8.55
CA THR A 131 -5.19 -19.09 -9.24
C THR A 131 -4.99 -19.30 -10.75
N LYS A 132 -5.95 -19.97 -11.38
CA LYS A 132 -6.05 -20.05 -12.84
C LYS A 132 -6.77 -18.84 -13.45
N HIS A 133 -7.43 -18.01 -12.66
CA HIS A 133 -8.11 -16.80 -13.12
C HIS A 133 -7.09 -15.68 -13.36
N SER A 134 -6.33 -15.80 -14.45
CA SER A 134 -5.20 -14.94 -14.75
C SER A 134 -4.84 -14.95 -16.23
N VAL A 135 -3.96 -14.04 -16.62
CA VAL A 135 -3.39 -13.97 -17.99
C VAL A 135 -2.74 -15.28 -18.45
N ALA A 136 -2.27 -16.13 -17.53
CA ALA A 136 -1.69 -17.43 -17.87
C ALA A 136 -2.73 -18.41 -18.45
N SER A 137 -4.01 -18.21 -18.19
CA SER A 137 -5.11 -19.00 -18.75
C SER A 137 -5.77 -18.35 -19.97
N SER A 138 -5.31 -17.18 -20.38
CA SER A 138 -5.82 -16.45 -21.54
C SER A 138 -5.11 -16.87 -22.83
N PRO A 139 -5.70 -16.64 -24.02
CA PRO A 139 -5.01 -16.86 -25.30
C PRO A 139 -3.93 -15.79 -25.55
N TRP A 140 -3.95 -14.68 -24.84
CA TRP A 140 -3.00 -13.59 -25.02
C TRP A 140 -1.56 -14.05 -24.87
N LYS A 141 -0.75 -13.77 -25.91
CA LYS A 141 0.66 -14.24 -25.99
C LYS A 141 0.83 -15.75 -25.70
N ASN A 142 -0.18 -16.55 -26.08
CA ASN A 142 -0.23 -18.00 -25.83
C ASN A 142 -0.07 -18.36 -24.33
N GLY A 143 -0.74 -17.60 -23.43
CA GLY A 143 -0.67 -17.78 -21.99
C GLY A 143 0.66 -17.35 -21.33
N LYS A 144 1.53 -16.67 -22.09
CA LYS A 144 2.84 -16.18 -21.60
C LYS A 144 2.87 -14.67 -21.34
N GLY A 145 1.72 -14.01 -21.44
CA GLY A 145 1.59 -12.59 -21.20
C GLY A 145 1.76 -12.25 -19.71
N ASP A 146 2.30 -11.05 -19.45
CA ASP A 146 2.47 -10.50 -18.10
C ASP A 146 2.41 -8.97 -18.19
N VAL A 147 1.21 -8.42 -18.01
CA VAL A 147 0.98 -6.96 -18.11
C VAL A 147 1.75 -6.21 -17.03
N VAL A 148 1.85 -6.80 -15.85
CA VAL A 148 2.59 -6.21 -14.72
C VAL A 148 4.07 -6.06 -15.09
N ARG A 149 4.64 -7.08 -15.72
CA ARG A 149 6.03 -7.09 -16.20
C ARG A 149 6.24 -6.04 -17.28
N GLU A 150 5.38 -6.02 -18.28
CA GLU A 150 5.50 -5.08 -19.40
C GLU A 150 5.43 -3.63 -18.94
N LEU A 151 4.50 -3.32 -18.03
CA LEU A 151 4.40 -1.97 -17.48
C LEU A 151 5.59 -1.62 -16.59
N ARG A 152 6.05 -2.54 -15.72
CA ARG A 152 7.21 -2.31 -14.86
C ARG A 152 8.47 -2.05 -15.69
N ASP A 153 8.67 -2.81 -16.76
CA ASP A 153 9.83 -2.65 -17.62
C ASP A 153 9.78 -1.32 -18.38
N ALA A 154 8.60 -0.92 -18.85
CA ALA A 154 8.37 0.40 -19.43
C ALA A 154 8.66 1.52 -18.40
N CYS A 155 8.16 1.41 -17.17
CA CYS A 155 8.45 2.38 -16.11
C CYS A 155 9.96 2.50 -15.85
N SER A 156 10.67 1.38 -15.78
CA SER A 156 12.12 1.37 -15.62
C SER A 156 12.84 2.06 -16.78
N LYS A 157 12.44 1.77 -18.02
CA LYS A 157 13.02 2.36 -19.24
C LYS A 157 12.86 3.88 -19.29
N TYR A 158 11.73 4.40 -18.88
CA TYR A 158 11.42 5.83 -18.92
C TYR A 158 11.70 6.56 -17.60
N GLY A 159 12.27 5.90 -16.60
CA GLY A 159 12.57 6.50 -15.29
C GLY A 159 11.33 6.97 -14.54
N MET A 160 10.22 6.24 -14.67
CA MET A 160 9.01 6.44 -13.88
C MET A 160 8.94 5.45 -12.72
N LYS A 161 8.36 5.88 -11.61
CA LYS A 161 8.09 4.99 -10.48
C LYS A 161 6.93 4.07 -10.83
N PHE A 162 6.96 2.85 -10.27
CA PHE A 162 5.96 1.81 -10.49
C PHE A 162 5.27 1.45 -9.19
N GLY A 163 3.95 1.32 -9.22
CA GLY A 163 3.13 0.84 -8.13
C GLY A 163 2.09 -0.18 -8.59
N VAL A 164 1.51 -0.89 -7.64
CA VAL A 164 0.48 -1.92 -7.89
C VAL A 164 -0.74 -1.69 -7.03
N TYR A 165 -1.91 -1.82 -7.64
CA TYR A 165 -3.17 -1.98 -6.95
C TYR A 165 -3.48 -3.48 -6.87
N LEU A 166 -3.78 -3.99 -5.68
CA LEU A 166 -4.22 -5.35 -5.46
C LEU A 166 -5.52 -5.32 -4.65
N SER A 167 -6.63 -5.66 -5.28
CA SER A 167 -7.93 -5.69 -4.61
C SER A 167 -7.94 -6.73 -3.49
N PRO A 168 -8.25 -6.32 -2.24
CA PRO A 168 -8.51 -7.29 -1.18
C PRO A 168 -9.82 -8.05 -1.38
N TRP A 169 -10.84 -7.39 -1.98
CA TRP A 169 -12.06 -8.06 -2.38
C TRP A 169 -11.83 -8.89 -3.63
N ASP A 170 -12.27 -10.16 -3.58
CA ASP A 170 -12.06 -11.13 -4.65
C ASP A 170 -13.35 -11.94 -4.86
N ARG A 171 -13.97 -11.75 -6.00
CA ARG A 171 -15.24 -12.39 -6.36
C ARG A 171 -15.07 -13.73 -7.05
N ASN A 172 -13.83 -14.11 -7.37
CA ASN A 172 -13.49 -15.40 -7.98
C ASN A 172 -12.96 -16.42 -6.97
N ALA A 173 -12.15 -16.01 -5.99
CA ALA A 173 -11.48 -16.93 -5.09
C ALA A 173 -12.47 -17.69 -4.22
N SER A 174 -12.54 -19.01 -4.37
CA SER A 174 -13.45 -19.87 -3.62
C SER A 174 -13.21 -19.87 -2.12
N CYS A 175 -11.98 -19.53 -1.68
CA CYS A 175 -11.64 -19.39 -0.26
C CYS A 175 -12.01 -18.03 0.33
N TYR A 176 -12.49 -17.05 -0.47
CA TYR A 176 -12.92 -15.76 0.05
C TYR A 176 -14.06 -15.94 1.07
N GLY A 177 -13.97 -15.23 2.20
CA GLY A 177 -14.90 -15.41 3.33
C GLY A 177 -14.56 -16.56 4.25
N ASN A 178 -13.53 -17.39 3.92
CA ASN A 178 -12.79 -18.21 4.88
C ASN A 178 -11.51 -17.45 5.24
N SER A 179 -11.59 -16.59 6.27
CA SER A 179 -10.57 -15.59 6.54
C SER A 179 -9.16 -16.13 6.70
N PRO A 180 -8.88 -17.21 7.43
CA PRO A 180 -7.52 -17.75 7.54
C PRO A 180 -6.93 -18.25 6.22
N GLU A 181 -7.75 -18.83 5.36
CA GLU A 181 -7.32 -19.35 4.05
C GLU A 181 -7.10 -18.22 3.06
N TYR A 182 -8.09 -17.32 2.94
CA TYR A 182 -7.99 -16.22 2.02
C TYR A 182 -6.85 -15.27 2.37
N ASN A 183 -6.61 -14.98 3.64
CA ASN A 183 -5.50 -14.14 4.06
C ASN A 183 -4.14 -14.75 3.64
N LYS A 184 -3.97 -16.07 3.70
CA LYS A 184 -2.78 -16.75 3.16
C LYS A 184 -2.69 -16.65 1.64
N PHE A 185 -3.80 -16.85 0.95
CA PHE A 185 -3.91 -16.69 -0.51
C PHE A 185 -3.52 -15.26 -0.94
N PHE A 186 -4.07 -14.25 -0.27
CA PHE A 186 -3.77 -12.85 -0.56
C PHE A 186 -2.30 -12.49 -0.31
N VAL A 187 -1.73 -12.96 0.81
CA VAL A 187 -0.30 -12.78 1.12
C VAL A 187 0.59 -13.45 0.08
N ALA A 188 0.19 -14.59 -0.47
CA ALA A 188 0.94 -15.25 -1.54
C ALA A 188 0.93 -14.40 -2.82
N GLN A 189 -0.21 -13.85 -3.25
CA GLN A 189 -0.31 -12.92 -4.37
C GLN A 189 0.52 -11.66 -4.15
N LEU A 190 0.40 -11.06 -2.97
CA LEU A 190 1.17 -9.89 -2.58
C LEU A 190 2.68 -10.17 -2.62
N THR A 191 3.10 -11.33 -2.13
CA THR A 191 4.50 -11.77 -2.17
C THR A 191 5.01 -11.90 -3.60
N GLU A 192 4.25 -12.51 -4.52
CA GLU A 192 4.62 -12.60 -5.93
C GLU A 192 4.86 -11.21 -6.54
N LEU A 193 3.94 -10.27 -6.33
CA LEU A 193 4.06 -8.91 -6.85
C LEU A 193 5.25 -8.15 -6.27
N LEU A 194 5.54 -8.33 -4.99
CA LEU A 194 6.59 -7.60 -4.30
C LEU A 194 7.99 -8.22 -4.44
N THR A 195 8.11 -9.43 -5.00
CA THR A 195 9.41 -10.11 -5.18
C THR A 195 9.82 -10.25 -6.64
N ASN A 196 8.86 -10.34 -7.57
CA ASN A 196 9.16 -10.68 -8.95
C ASN A 196 9.37 -9.48 -9.87
N TYR A 197 8.99 -8.26 -9.45
CA TYR A 197 8.93 -7.08 -10.31
C TYR A 197 9.90 -5.96 -9.93
N GLY A 198 10.89 -6.25 -9.08
CA GLY A 198 11.87 -5.27 -8.62
C GLY A 198 11.29 -4.28 -7.62
N GLU A 199 11.71 -3.01 -7.69
CA GLU A 199 11.24 -1.99 -6.75
C GLU A 199 9.80 -1.59 -7.04
N VAL A 200 8.94 -1.69 -6.01
CA VAL A 200 7.55 -1.23 -6.01
C VAL A 200 7.45 -0.03 -5.07
N HIS A 201 6.96 1.10 -5.59
CA HIS A 201 6.95 2.36 -4.83
C HIS A 201 5.64 2.61 -4.08
N GLU A 202 4.56 1.98 -4.52
CA GLU A 202 3.25 2.07 -3.88
C GLU A 202 2.50 0.75 -4.01
N VAL A 203 1.89 0.33 -2.90
CA VAL A 203 0.89 -0.76 -2.87
C VAL A 203 -0.44 -0.15 -2.47
N TRP A 204 -1.40 -0.23 -3.37
CA TRP A 204 -2.72 0.36 -3.20
C TRP A 204 -3.77 -0.71 -2.92
N PHE A 205 -4.44 -0.61 -1.79
CA PHE A 205 -5.53 -1.49 -1.38
C PHE A 205 -6.87 -0.76 -1.46
N ASP A 206 -7.84 -1.39 -2.10
CA ASP A 206 -9.21 -0.88 -2.11
C ASP A 206 -9.90 -1.09 -0.76
N GLY A 207 -10.79 -0.16 -0.41
CA GLY A 207 -11.60 -0.26 0.80
C GLY A 207 -12.89 -1.08 0.62
N ALA A 208 -13.17 -1.55 -0.61
CA ALA A 208 -14.35 -2.35 -0.88
C ALA A 208 -14.26 -3.72 -0.21
N ASN A 209 -15.34 -4.13 0.46
CA ASN A 209 -15.47 -5.41 1.14
C ASN A 209 -16.87 -5.97 0.91
N GLY A 210 -17.10 -6.48 -0.30
CA GLY A 210 -18.33 -7.16 -0.69
C GLY A 210 -18.29 -8.65 -0.37
N GLU A 211 -19.32 -9.34 -0.83
CA GLU A 211 -19.41 -10.79 -0.73
C GLU A 211 -18.58 -11.49 -1.80
N GLY A 212 -18.03 -12.64 -1.47
CA GLY A 212 -17.36 -13.53 -2.41
C GLY A 212 -18.33 -14.49 -3.10
N PRO A 213 -17.80 -15.47 -3.87
CA PRO A 213 -18.63 -16.41 -4.62
C PRO A 213 -19.49 -17.32 -3.71
N ASN A 214 -19.16 -17.41 -2.43
CA ASN A 214 -19.87 -18.19 -1.42
C ASN A 214 -20.88 -17.32 -0.60
N GLY A 215 -21.10 -16.05 -0.97
CA GLY A 215 -21.98 -15.12 -0.28
C GLY A 215 -21.46 -14.62 1.08
N LYS A 216 -20.17 -14.84 1.39
CA LYS A 216 -19.56 -14.41 2.65
C LYS A 216 -18.65 -13.21 2.44
N LYS A 217 -18.57 -12.35 3.46
CA LYS A 217 -17.58 -11.30 3.54
C LYS A 217 -16.30 -11.80 4.18
N GLN A 218 -15.18 -11.16 3.85
CA GLN A 218 -13.85 -11.49 4.34
C GLN A 218 -13.48 -10.61 5.53
N GLU A 219 -12.79 -11.19 6.51
CA GLU A 219 -12.06 -10.45 7.53
C GLU A 219 -10.58 -10.42 7.13
N TYR A 220 -10.08 -9.22 6.81
CA TYR A 220 -8.71 -9.03 6.32
C TYR A 220 -7.73 -8.94 7.48
N ASP A 221 -6.62 -9.66 7.38
CA ASP A 221 -5.47 -9.56 8.30
C ASP A 221 -4.52 -8.44 7.81
N TRP A 222 -4.96 -7.18 8.00
CA TRP A 222 -4.21 -6.01 7.61
C TRP A 222 -2.80 -5.98 8.19
N ASP A 223 -2.63 -6.40 9.44
CA ASP A 223 -1.33 -6.45 10.10
C ASP A 223 -0.33 -7.32 9.35
N THR A 224 -0.76 -8.50 8.93
CA THR A 224 0.09 -9.41 8.13
C THR A 224 0.36 -8.85 6.74
N PHE A 225 -0.61 -8.17 6.11
CA PHE A 225 -0.42 -7.54 4.81
C PHE A 225 0.61 -6.41 4.90
N TYR A 226 0.50 -5.51 5.88
CA TYR A 226 1.45 -4.41 6.10
C TYR A 226 2.85 -4.91 6.42
N LYS A 227 2.98 -5.88 7.32
CA LYS A 227 4.28 -6.50 7.66
C LYS A 227 4.93 -7.15 6.44
N THR A 228 4.12 -7.73 5.55
CA THR A 228 4.63 -8.32 4.30
C THR A 228 5.22 -7.26 3.39
N ILE A 229 4.52 -6.12 3.21
CA ILE A 229 5.03 -5.00 2.40
C ILE A 229 6.29 -4.42 3.03
N GLN A 230 6.25 -4.10 4.32
CA GLN A 230 7.40 -3.52 5.04
C GLN A 230 8.65 -4.38 4.95
N ARG A 231 8.48 -5.71 4.98
CA ARG A 231 9.60 -6.67 4.86
C ARG A 231 10.15 -6.77 3.45
N LEU A 232 9.28 -6.79 2.42
CA LEU A 232 9.67 -7.05 1.03
C LEU A 232 10.01 -5.78 0.27
N GLN A 233 9.31 -4.67 0.57
CA GLN A 233 9.45 -3.37 -0.07
C GLN A 233 9.44 -2.25 1.00
N PRO A 234 10.48 -2.12 1.81
CA PRO A 234 10.50 -1.21 2.98
C PRO A 234 10.38 0.28 2.62
N LYS A 235 10.53 0.62 1.35
CA LYS A 235 10.37 1.99 0.84
C LYS A 235 9.02 2.25 0.19
N ALA A 236 8.21 1.22 -0.02
CA ALA A 236 6.89 1.38 -0.60
C ALA A 236 5.94 2.13 0.34
N VAL A 237 5.08 2.93 -0.25
CA VAL A 237 3.97 3.58 0.45
C VAL A 237 2.75 2.67 0.37
N MET A 238 2.04 2.51 1.48
CA MET A 238 0.79 1.76 1.56
C MET A 238 -0.38 2.74 1.50
N ALA A 239 -1.16 2.64 0.43
CA ALA A 239 -2.23 3.58 0.16
C ALA A 239 -3.61 2.99 0.43
N ILE A 240 -4.49 3.85 0.85
CA ILE A 240 -5.93 3.80 1.08
C ILE A 240 -6.28 3.00 2.33
N MET A 241 -6.18 1.70 2.31
CA MET A 241 -6.36 0.86 3.50
C MET A 241 -5.00 0.55 4.17
N GLY A 242 -4.04 1.48 4.05
CA GLY A 242 -2.71 1.40 4.65
C GLY A 242 -2.45 2.56 5.60
N ASP A 243 -1.36 2.47 6.36
CA ASP A 243 -0.99 3.46 7.37
C ASP A 243 -0.41 4.75 6.78
N ASP A 244 0.03 4.73 5.51
CA ASP A 244 0.84 5.82 4.94
C ASP A 244 0.01 6.89 4.24
N VAL A 245 -1.00 6.51 3.47
CA VAL A 245 -1.83 7.41 2.66
C VAL A 245 -3.30 7.04 2.78
N ARG A 246 -4.15 8.06 2.95
CA ARG A 246 -5.60 7.88 3.01
C ARG A 246 -6.28 8.44 1.77
N TRP A 247 -7.35 7.76 1.35
CA TRP A 247 -8.26 8.27 0.34
C TRP A 247 -9.39 9.07 1.00
N LEU A 248 -9.50 10.35 0.64
CA LEU A 248 -10.58 11.21 1.09
C LEU A 248 -11.60 11.34 -0.04
N VAL A 249 -12.62 10.50 -0.03
CA VAL A 249 -13.73 10.59 -0.97
C VAL A 249 -14.75 11.60 -0.43
N MET A 250 -14.97 12.65 -1.19
CA MET A 250 -15.68 13.89 -0.78
C MET A 250 -17.15 13.77 -0.41
N LYS A 251 -17.73 12.59 -0.17
CA LYS A 251 -19.19 12.51 0.04
C LYS A 251 -19.67 12.64 1.49
N LYS A 252 -18.87 12.34 2.50
CA LYS A 252 -19.28 12.44 3.92
C LYS A 252 -18.11 12.59 4.92
N ASP A 253 -16.87 12.66 4.47
CA ASP A 253 -15.74 12.64 5.40
C ASP A 253 -15.36 14.04 5.84
N LEU A 254 -15.45 14.29 7.15
CA LEU A 254 -14.95 15.49 7.76
C LEU A 254 -13.42 15.51 7.65
N VAL A 255 -12.90 16.37 6.78
CA VAL A 255 -11.47 16.59 6.70
C VAL A 255 -11.06 17.60 7.76
N VAL A 256 -10.43 17.14 8.82
CA VAL A 256 -9.69 18.01 9.72
C VAL A 256 -8.25 18.08 9.20
N ILE A 257 -7.81 19.19 8.64
CA ILE A 257 -6.44 19.39 8.19
C ILE A 257 -5.59 19.80 9.39
N LEU A 258 -4.81 18.86 9.93
CA LEU A 258 -3.73 19.15 10.86
C LEU A 258 -2.42 18.81 10.13
N ASN A 259 -1.65 19.84 9.80
CA ASN A 259 -0.30 19.78 9.26
C ASN A 259 0.18 18.40 8.75
N GLY A 260 -0.19 18.09 7.52
CA GLY A 260 0.61 17.24 6.63
C GLY A 260 0.39 15.75 6.70
N VAL A 261 -0.11 15.13 7.73
CA VAL A 261 -0.42 13.69 7.74
C VAL A 261 -1.45 13.34 8.80
N ARG A 262 -2.33 12.45 8.45
CA ARG A 262 -3.45 12.16 9.30
C ARG A 262 -3.66 10.71 9.56
N GLN A 263 -4.02 10.42 10.74
CA GLN A 263 -4.64 9.18 11.13
C GLN A 263 -5.91 9.42 11.93
N PHE A 264 -6.92 8.62 11.71
CA PHE A 264 -8.11 8.49 12.55
C PHE A 264 -8.21 7.11 13.12
#